data_70d707f856e8cd1dfa2b95b952910ac6
#
_entry.id   70d707f856e8cd1dfa2b95b952910ac6
#
_cell.length_a   1.000
_cell.length_b   1.000
_cell.length_c   1.000
_cell.angle_alpha   90.00
_cell.angle_beta   90.00
_cell.angle_gamma   90.00
#
_symmetry.space_group_name_H-M   'P 1'
#
loop_
_entity.id
_entity.type
_entity.pdbx_description
1 polymer ?
#
loop_
_entity_poly.entity_id
_entity_poly.type
_entity_poly.pdbx_seq_one_letter_code
_entity_poly.pdbx_strand_id
1 'polypeptide(L)'
;MSTLARFIVFSILFITACGEEKNLLEPNSSSEEEKNNLGKPLKGEFELVAYPETFLKENGLKEWEHFQNVYESMDRLKSLDLRKVEVNILALSTRIKNILDKQIPGGFETPQVRSRLKVVHMQTQKAKYFSRHYKNDSLIPSLQNLYENYNALINRMIILKQETSTVVSDSATWTKN
;
A
#
# COMPACT_ATOMS: atom_id res chain seq x y z
N MET A 1 19.18 52.28 34.11
CA MET A 1 17.99 51.38 34.07
C MET A 1 18.48 49.98 33.93
N SER A 2 18.23 49.16 34.92
CA SER A 2 18.83 47.84 35.09
C SER A 2 18.34 46.88 34.01
N THR A 3 19.21 46.01 33.53
CA THR A 3 18.94 44.96 32.57
C THR A 3 17.77 44.03 32.98
N LEU A 4 17.51 43.97 34.29
CA LEU A 4 16.40 43.22 34.88
C LEU A 4 15.02 43.79 34.49
N ALA A 5 14.90 45.11 34.37
CA ALA A 5 13.64 45.76 33.96
C ALA A 5 13.29 45.52 32.50
N ARG A 6 14.29 45.29 31.63
CA ARG A 6 14.06 44.98 30.22
C ARG A 6 13.53 43.54 29.98
N PHE A 7 13.93 42.59 30.82
CA PHE A 7 13.44 41.22 30.75
C PHE A 7 11.98 41.09 31.21
N ILE A 8 11.55 41.88 32.19
CA ILE A 8 10.18 41.85 32.71
C ILE A 8 9.20 42.41 31.65
N VAL A 9 9.58 43.48 30.92
CA VAL A 9 8.72 44.04 29.86
C VAL A 9 8.56 43.10 28.68
N PHE A 10 9.59 42.31 28.36
CA PHE A 10 9.50 41.32 27.26
C PHE A 10 8.67 40.10 27.63
N SER A 11 8.62 39.73 28.91
CA SER A 11 7.84 38.59 29.41
C SER A 11 6.33 38.86 29.45
N ILE A 12 5.91 40.12 29.60
CA ILE A 12 4.47 40.49 29.68
C ILE A 12 3.82 40.52 28.28
N LEU A 13 4.59 40.69 27.20
CA LEU A 13 4.07 40.75 25.84
C LEU A 13 3.65 39.38 25.26
N PHE A 14 4.01 38.29 25.92
CA PHE A 14 3.62 36.93 25.48
C PHE A 14 2.30 36.41 26.08
N ILE A 15 1.69 37.11 27.00
CA ILE A 15 0.49 36.60 27.71
C ILE A 15 -0.83 37.11 27.09
N THR A 16 -0.80 38.04 26.12
CA THR A 16 -2.03 38.59 25.51
C THR A 16 -2.45 37.95 24.18
N ALA A 17 -1.83 36.84 23.77
CA ALA A 17 -2.17 36.12 22.52
C ALA A 17 -3.09 34.90 22.74
N CYS A 18 -3.78 34.81 23.87
CA CYS A 18 -4.89 33.87 24.03
C CYS A 18 -6.19 34.58 23.65
N GLY A 19 -6.43 34.74 22.36
CA GLY A 19 -7.76 35.06 21.83
C GLY A 19 -8.68 33.90 22.12
N GLU A 20 -9.73 34.15 22.88
CA GLU A 20 -10.88 33.25 23.03
C GLU A 20 -11.57 33.11 21.68
N GLU A 21 -11.18 32.08 20.90
CA GLU A 21 -12.01 31.57 19.81
C GLU A 21 -13.24 30.96 20.46
N LYS A 22 -14.36 31.68 20.42
CA LYS A 22 -15.70 31.09 20.61
C LYS A 22 -15.90 30.10 19.50
N ASN A 23 -15.51 28.84 19.75
CA ASN A 23 -15.99 27.70 18.99
C ASN A 23 -17.53 27.69 19.10
N LEU A 24 -18.18 28.26 18.10
CA LEU A 24 -19.51 27.87 17.73
C LEU A 24 -19.42 26.39 17.39
N LEU A 25 -19.80 25.55 18.35
CA LEU A 25 -20.06 24.14 18.15
C LEU A 25 -21.22 24.03 17.14
N GLU A 26 -20.89 24.04 15.85
CA GLU A 26 -21.79 23.44 14.86
C GLU A 26 -21.90 21.95 15.24
N PRO A 27 -23.12 21.41 15.37
CA PRO A 27 -23.31 19.99 15.66
C PRO A 27 -22.68 19.20 14.51
N ASN A 28 -21.67 18.46 14.86
CA ASN A 28 -20.81 17.67 14.02
C ASN A 28 -21.64 16.61 13.26
N SER A 29 -22.16 16.96 12.10
CA SER A 29 -22.88 16.03 11.19
C SER A 29 -21.92 14.94 10.63
N SER A 30 -20.62 15.15 10.73
CA SER A 30 -19.60 14.21 10.27
C SER A 30 -19.55 12.91 11.09
N SER A 31 -19.92 12.93 12.37
CA SER A 31 -19.83 11.75 13.23
C SER A 31 -20.94 10.71 12.98
N GLU A 32 -22.09 11.10 12.45
CA GLU A 32 -23.18 10.18 12.13
C GLU A 32 -22.98 9.56 10.74
N GLU A 33 -22.48 10.32 9.77
CA GLU A 33 -22.11 9.78 8.45
C GLU A 33 -20.93 8.79 8.53
N GLU A 34 -19.96 9.04 9.38
CA GLU A 34 -18.84 8.14 9.62
C GLU A 34 -19.28 6.79 10.22
N LYS A 35 -20.19 6.80 11.20
CA LYS A 35 -20.77 5.59 11.78
C LYS A 35 -21.62 4.80 10.77
N ASN A 36 -22.34 5.46 9.88
CA ASN A 36 -23.14 4.82 8.85
C ASN A 36 -22.31 4.20 7.72
N ASN A 37 -21.08 4.65 7.50
CA ASN A 37 -20.20 4.11 6.48
C ASN A 37 -19.36 2.92 6.93
N LEU A 38 -19.23 2.69 8.23
CA LEU A 38 -18.41 1.60 8.81
C LEU A 38 -18.84 0.18 8.40
N GLY A 39 -20.07 -0.03 8.00
CA GLY A 39 -20.59 -1.34 7.57
C GLY A 39 -20.77 -1.49 6.06
N LYS A 40 -20.49 -0.45 5.27
CA LYS A 40 -20.59 -0.52 3.81
C LYS A 40 -19.33 -1.11 3.21
N PRO A 41 -19.44 -1.94 2.15
CA PRO A 41 -18.26 -2.39 1.41
C PRO A 41 -17.45 -1.21 0.90
N LEU A 42 -16.13 -1.36 0.81
CA LEU A 42 -15.27 -0.40 0.17
C LEU A 42 -15.77 -0.15 -1.25
N LYS A 43 -16.39 1.01 -1.48
CA LYS A 43 -16.84 1.45 -2.81
C LYS A 43 -15.63 1.97 -3.58
N GLY A 44 -14.75 1.08 -3.99
CA GLY A 44 -13.65 1.40 -4.88
C GLY A 44 -13.62 0.37 -5.99
N GLU A 45 -13.53 0.80 -7.22
CA GLU A 45 -13.19 -0.08 -8.33
C GLU A 45 -11.69 -0.40 -8.20
N PHE A 46 -11.39 -1.45 -7.43
CA PHE A 46 -10.03 -1.96 -7.31
C PHE A 46 -9.84 -3.05 -8.34
N GLU A 47 -9.16 -2.72 -9.42
CA GLU A 47 -8.78 -3.70 -10.42
C GLU A 47 -7.58 -4.52 -9.93
N LEU A 48 -7.69 -5.83 -10.00
CA LEU A 48 -6.60 -6.75 -9.70
C LEU A 48 -6.30 -7.56 -10.95
N VAL A 49 -5.09 -7.41 -11.47
CA VAL A 49 -4.62 -8.18 -12.63
C VAL A 49 -4.53 -9.65 -12.25
N ALA A 50 -5.30 -10.47 -12.97
CA ALA A 50 -5.15 -11.92 -12.91
C ALA A 50 -3.98 -12.34 -13.81
N TYR A 51 -3.10 -13.17 -13.28
CA TYR A 51 -2.09 -13.81 -14.13
C TYR A 51 -2.58 -15.18 -14.60
N PRO A 52 -2.16 -15.62 -15.80
CA PRO A 52 -2.53 -16.94 -16.31
C PRO A 52 -2.10 -18.04 -15.34
N GLU A 53 -2.93 -19.06 -15.18
CA GLU A 53 -2.59 -20.18 -14.30
C GLU A 53 -1.29 -20.90 -14.75
N THR A 54 -1.08 -20.96 -16.05
CA THR A 54 0.16 -21.47 -16.66
C THR A 54 1.38 -20.68 -16.18
N PHE A 55 1.29 -19.35 -16.10
CA PHE A 55 2.38 -18.49 -15.63
C PHE A 55 2.83 -18.84 -14.20
N LEU A 56 1.90 -19.10 -13.30
CA LEU A 56 2.22 -19.51 -11.93
C LEU A 56 2.94 -20.85 -11.89
N LYS A 57 2.41 -21.83 -12.61
CA LYS A 57 2.92 -23.19 -12.65
C LYS A 57 4.31 -23.28 -13.28
N GLU A 58 4.49 -22.63 -14.44
CA GLU A 58 5.74 -22.66 -15.20
C GLU A 58 6.89 -21.93 -14.51
N ASN A 59 6.60 -21.02 -13.58
CA ASN A 59 7.60 -20.20 -12.91
C ASN A 59 7.79 -20.54 -11.43
N GLY A 60 7.24 -21.65 -10.94
CA GLY A 60 7.37 -22.09 -9.56
C GLY A 60 6.67 -21.17 -8.55
N LEU A 61 5.81 -20.27 -9.00
CA LEU A 61 5.08 -19.38 -8.10
C LEU A 61 3.90 -20.07 -7.44
N LYS A 62 3.40 -21.15 -8.05
CA LYS A 62 2.30 -21.94 -7.48
C LYS A 62 2.71 -22.64 -6.19
N GLU A 63 3.96 -23.08 -6.11
CA GLU A 63 4.55 -23.72 -4.93
C GLU A 63 5.05 -22.68 -3.90
N TRP A 64 5.05 -21.41 -4.27
CA TRP A 64 5.50 -20.35 -3.38
C TRP A 64 4.33 -19.74 -2.62
N GLU A 65 4.00 -20.34 -1.51
CA GLU A 65 2.88 -20.01 -0.64
C GLU A 65 2.79 -18.51 -0.28
N HIS A 66 3.92 -17.87 -0.02
CA HIS A 66 3.94 -16.45 0.35
C HIS A 66 3.41 -15.56 -0.76
N PHE A 67 3.69 -15.88 -2.02
CA PHE A 67 3.22 -15.10 -3.16
C PHE A 67 1.71 -15.28 -3.37
N GLN A 68 1.22 -16.52 -3.30
CA GLN A 68 -0.22 -16.82 -3.37
C GLN A 68 -0.99 -16.13 -2.24
N ASN A 69 -0.47 -16.21 -1.01
CA ASN A 69 -1.08 -15.56 0.15
C ASN A 69 -1.18 -14.03 0.02
N VAL A 70 -0.25 -13.38 -0.69
CA VAL A 70 -0.35 -11.95 -1.00
C VAL A 70 -1.47 -11.71 -2.01
N TYR A 71 -1.52 -12.46 -3.10
CA TYR A 71 -2.57 -12.33 -4.12
C TYR A 71 -3.97 -12.52 -3.53
N GLU A 72 -4.18 -13.59 -2.79
CA GLU A 72 -5.46 -13.88 -2.12
C GLU A 72 -5.84 -12.77 -1.12
N SER A 73 -4.86 -12.16 -0.47
CA SER A 73 -5.11 -11.03 0.44
C SER A 73 -5.54 -9.78 -0.30
N MET A 74 -4.92 -9.52 -1.46
CA MET A 74 -5.32 -8.42 -2.34
C MET A 74 -6.73 -8.65 -2.89
N ASP A 75 -7.03 -9.87 -3.33
CA ASP A 75 -8.37 -10.21 -3.85
C ASP A 75 -9.46 -10.07 -2.78
N ARG A 76 -9.19 -10.59 -1.59
CA ARG A 76 -10.12 -10.47 -0.44
C ARG A 76 -10.36 -9.03 -0.02
N LEU A 77 -9.33 -8.19 -0.07
CA LEU A 77 -9.41 -6.79 0.38
C LEU A 77 -10.48 -5.99 -0.38
N LYS A 78 -10.76 -6.32 -1.66
CA LYS A 78 -11.80 -5.67 -2.48
C LYS A 78 -13.21 -5.80 -1.90
N SER A 79 -13.49 -6.88 -1.20
CA SER A 79 -14.82 -7.24 -0.68
C SER A 79 -15.05 -6.84 0.78
N LEU A 80 -14.09 -6.21 1.42
CA LEU A 80 -14.17 -5.90 2.85
C LEU A 80 -14.90 -4.59 3.12
N ASP A 81 -15.55 -4.54 4.27
CA ASP A 81 -15.97 -3.30 4.89
C ASP A 81 -14.81 -2.63 5.66
N LEU A 82 -14.95 -1.34 5.95
CA LEU A 82 -13.92 -0.54 6.62
C LEU A 82 -13.47 -1.12 7.97
N ARG A 83 -14.34 -1.84 8.69
CA ARG A 83 -14.01 -2.44 9.99
C ARG A 83 -13.02 -3.60 9.88
N LYS A 84 -13.05 -4.32 8.75
CA LYS A 84 -12.21 -5.49 8.52
C LYS A 84 -10.90 -5.14 7.78
N VAL A 85 -10.86 -3.95 7.17
CA VAL A 85 -9.74 -3.51 6.34
C VAL A 85 -8.43 -3.43 7.13
N GLU A 86 -8.43 -2.88 8.34
CA GLU A 86 -7.21 -2.72 9.14
C GLU A 86 -6.49 -4.05 9.38
N VAL A 87 -7.22 -5.06 9.84
CA VAL A 87 -6.64 -6.39 10.14
C VAL A 87 -6.09 -7.03 8.87
N ASN A 88 -6.79 -6.89 7.75
CA ASN A 88 -6.36 -7.46 6.48
C ASN A 88 -5.15 -6.74 5.88
N ILE A 89 -5.07 -5.41 5.99
CA ILE A 89 -3.89 -4.64 5.57
C ILE A 89 -2.68 -5.00 6.45
N LEU A 90 -2.87 -5.20 7.76
CA LEU A 90 -1.79 -5.63 8.65
C LEU A 90 -1.26 -7.01 8.23
N ALA A 91 -2.13 -7.97 7.97
CA ALA A 91 -1.76 -9.30 7.50
C ALA A 91 -1.05 -9.23 6.14
N LEU A 92 -1.57 -8.44 5.20
CA LEU A 92 -0.97 -8.20 3.89
C LEU A 92 0.46 -7.61 4.02
N SER A 93 0.62 -6.61 4.87
CA SER A 93 1.94 -6.01 5.14
C SER A 93 2.96 -7.03 5.63
N THR A 94 2.56 -7.92 6.55
CA THR A 94 3.42 -8.99 7.07
C THR A 94 3.79 -9.99 5.97
N ARG A 95 2.84 -10.37 5.11
CA ARG A 95 3.07 -11.30 3.99
C ARG A 95 4.05 -10.72 2.97
N ILE A 96 3.89 -9.45 2.59
CA ILE A 96 4.81 -8.77 1.67
C ILE A 96 6.22 -8.67 2.28
N LYS A 97 6.31 -8.34 3.57
CA LYS A 97 7.59 -8.33 4.27
C LYS A 97 8.27 -9.71 4.23
N ASN A 98 7.53 -10.79 4.47
CA ASN A 98 8.08 -12.15 4.40
C ASN A 98 8.63 -12.50 3.01
N ILE A 99 8.05 -11.94 1.94
CA ILE A 99 8.61 -12.08 0.58
C ILE A 99 9.91 -11.27 0.44
N LEU A 100 9.93 -10.04 0.94
CA LEU A 100 11.11 -9.18 0.87
C LEU A 100 12.32 -9.74 1.63
N ASP A 101 12.06 -10.47 2.72
CA ASP A 101 13.09 -11.08 3.55
C ASP A 101 13.64 -12.41 2.98
N LYS A 102 13.07 -12.89 1.86
CA LYS A 102 13.45 -14.16 1.23
C LYS A 102 13.89 -13.95 -0.22
N GLN A 103 14.51 -14.98 -0.79
CA GLN A 103 14.80 -15.01 -2.23
C GLN A 103 13.53 -15.27 -3.03
N ILE A 104 13.35 -14.50 -4.11
CA ILE A 104 12.20 -14.64 -5.01
C ILE A 104 12.50 -15.79 -6.00
N PRO A 105 11.64 -16.81 -6.11
CA PRO A 105 11.87 -17.97 -6.96
C PRO A 105 11.68 -17.67 -8.45
N GLY A 106 11.97 -18.68 -9.29
CA GLY A 106 11.60 -18.69 -10.70
C GLY A 106 12.34 -17.65 -11.58
N GLY A 107 13.51 -17.17 -11.16
CA GLY A 107 14.27 -16.18 -11.93
C GLY A 107 13.72 -14.75 -11.80
N PHE A 108 12.85 -14.51 -10.83
CA PHE A 108 12.33 -13.16 -10.52
C PHE A 108 13.19 -12.37 -9.52
N GLU A 109 14.29 -12.94 -9.04
CA GLU A 109 15.22 -12.26 -8.16
C GLU A 109 16.03 -11.21 -8.93
N THR A 110 15.37 -10.11 -9.29
CA THR A 110 15.95 -9.00 -10.02
C THR A 110 15.78 -7.68 -9.24
N PRO A 111 16.70 -6.70 -9.44
CA PRO A 111 16.56 -5.39 -8.80
C PRO A 111 15.22 -4.70 -9.12
N GLN A 112 14.69 -4.89 -10.33
CA GLN A 112 13.43 -4.31 -10.78
C GLN A 112 12.23 -4.90 -10.04
N VAL A 113 12.16 -6.24 -9.91
CA VAL A 113 11.07 -6.91 -9.17
C VAL A 113 11.15 -6.56 -7.69
N ARG A 114 12.35 -6.61 -7.10
CA ARG A 114 12.55 -6.21 -5.69
C ARG A 114 12.19 -4.77 -5.42
N SER A 115 12.55 -3.85 -6.30
CA SER A 115 12.20 -2.44 -6.15
C SER A 115 10.69 -2.24 -6.17
N ARG A 116 9.96 -2.85 -7.12
CA ARG A 116 8.51 -2.78 -7.19
C ARG A 116 7.83 -3.41 -5.97
N LEU A 117 8.34 -4.53 -5.49
CA LEU A 117 7.82 -5.17 -4.27
C LEU A 117 8.01 -4.27 -3.03
N LYS A 118 9.13 -3.53 -2.92
CA LYS A 118 9.34 -2.52 -1.87
C LYS A 118 8.32 -1.39 -1.98
N VAL A 119 7.99 -0.94 -3.20
CA VAL A 119 6.95 0.08 -3.41
C VAL A 119 5.59 -0.44 -2.96
N VAL A 120 5.21 -1.67 -3.32
CA VAL A 120 3.96 -2.31 -2.85
C VAL A 120 3.92 -2.36 -1.32
N HIS A 121 5.02 -2.75 -0.67
CA HIS A 121 5.12 -2.74 0.79
C HIS A 121 4.92 -1.34 1.37
N MET A 122 5.56 -0.33 0.79
CA MET A 122 5.42 1.07 1.22
C MET A 122 3.96 1.55 1.09
N GLN A 123 3.27 1.25 -0.02
CA GLN A 123 1.86 1.60 -0.19
C GLN A 123 0.96 0.87 0.81
N THR A 124 1.28 -0.39 1.13
CA THR A 124 0.58 -1.13 2.18
C THR A 124 0.74 -0.47 3.56
N GLN A 125 1.94 0.01 3.89
CA GLN A 125 2.19 0.75 5.14
C GLN A 125 1.40 2.07 5.18
N LYS A 126 1.30 2.77 4.06
CA LYS A 126 0.52 4.00 3.93
C LYS A 126 -0.98 3.73 4.14
N ALA A 127 -1.53 2.72 3.48
CA ALA A 127 -2.92 2.31 3.67
C ALA A 127 -3.19 1.88 5.13
N LYS A 128 -2.26 1.14 5.76
CA LYS A 128 -2.33 0.77 7.17
C LYS A 128 -2.38 2.00 8.09
N TYR A 129 -1.59 3.02 7.82
CA TYR A 129 -1.60 4.26 8.58
C TYR A 129 -2.98 4.93 8.53
N PHE A 130 -3.57 5.08 7.33
CA PHE A 130 -4.86 5.72 7.17
C PHE A 130 -6.01 4.92 7.79
N SER A 131 -5.96 3.60 7.65
CA SER A 131 -6.92 2.69 8.28
C SER A 131 -6.93 2.83 9.81
N ARG A 132 -5.75 2.85 10.44
CA ARG A 132 -5.60 3.00 11.90
C ARG A 132 -6.08 4.33 12.46
N HIS A 133 -5.96 5.39 11.67
CA HIS A 133 -6.30 6.74 12.08
C HIS A 133 -7.67 7.18 11.59
N TYR A 134 -8.48 6.23 11.10
CA TYR A 134 -9.85 6.47 10.61
C TYR A 134 -9.93 7.57 9.54
N LYS A 135 -8.89 7.72 8.72
CA LYS A 135 -8.84 8.72 7.64
C LYS A 135 -9.41 8.13 6.35
N ASN A 136 -10.72 7.95 6.31
CA ASN A 136 -11.42 7.28 5.22
C ASN A 136 -11.20 7.94 3.86
N ASP A 137 -11.21 9.27 3.80
CA ASP A 137 -10.96 10.04 2.55
C ASP A 137 -9.57 9.78 1.96
N SER A 138 -8.59 9.45 2.80
CA SER A 138 -7.23 9.14 2.38
C SER A 138 -7.01 7.63 2.19
N LEU A 139 -7.83 6.78 2.83
CA LEU A 139 -7.71 5.34 2.76
C LEU A 139 -8.03 4.83 1.36
N ILE A 140 -9.17 5.24 0.76
CA ILE A 140 -9.58 4.79 -0.57
C ILE A 140 -8.54 5.12 -1.65
N PRO A 141 -8.05 6.37 -1.79
CA PRO A 141 -6.98 6.66 -2.74
C PRO A 141 -5.68 5.90 -2.44
N SER A 142 -5.38 5.64 -1.17
CA SER A 142 -4.21 4.87 -0.78
C SER A 142 -4.33 3.38 -1.19
N LEU A 143 -5.53 2.81 -1.10
CA LEU A 143 -5.80 1.47 -1.59
C LEU A 143 -5.71 1.40 -3.11
N GLN A 144 -6.26 2.38 -3.85
CA GLN A 144 -6.11 2.45 -5.30
C GLN A 144 -4.64 2.43 -5.71
N ASN A 145 -3.81 3.29 -5.11
CA ASN A 145 -2.36 3.28 -5.34
C ASN A 145 -1.70 1.94 -4.99
N LEU A 146 -2.18 1.24 -3.96
CA LEU A 146 -1.68 -0.08 -3.61
C LEU A 146 -1.97 -1.09 -4.73
N TYR A 147 -3.20 -1.14 -5.26
CA TYR A 147 -3.58 -2.03 -6.36
C TYR A 147 -2.82 -1.72 -7.66
N GLU A 148 -2.70 -0.45 -8.03
CA GLU A 148 -1.93 -0.02 -9.19
C GLU A 148 -0.47 -0.48 -9.12
N ASN A 149 0.18 -0.30 -7.97
CA ASN A 149 1.58 -0.71 -7.78
C ASN A 149 1.72 -2.23 -7.73
N TYR A 150 0.75 -2.96 -7.16
CA TYR A 150 0.74 -4.41 -7.20
C TYR A 150 0.56 -4.94 -8.63
N ASN A 151 -0.38 -4.40 -9.38
CA ASN A 151 -0.59 -4.74 -10.78
C ASN A 151 0.66 -4.46 -11.64
N ALA A 152 1.35 -3.33 -11.39
CA ALA A 152 2.60 -3.01 -12.05
C ALA A 152 3.74 -4.00 -11.70
N LEU A 153 3.76 -4.56 -10.48
CA LEU A 153 4.67 -5.63 -10.10
C LEU A 153 4.37 -6.90 -10.92
N ILE A 154 3.11 -7.33 -10.96
CA ILE A 154 2.69 -8.55 -11.70
C ILE A 154 3.02 -8.40 -13.19
N ASN A 155 2.64 -7.28 -13.80
CA ASN A 155 2.93 -7.01 -15.20
C ASN A 155 4.44 -7.04 -15.50
N ARG A 156 5.28 -6.50 -14.61
CA ARG A 156 6.74 -6.59 -14.79
C ARG A 156 7.26 -8.02 -14.73
N MET A 157 6.72 -8.84 -13.83
CA MET A 157 7.10 -10.24 -13.74
C MET A 157 6.72 -11.00 -15.03
N ILE A 158 5.55 -10.75 -15.60
CA ILE A 158 5.10 -11.33 -16.86
C ILE A 158 6.04 -10.93 -18.01
N ILE A 159 6.32 -9.64 -18.15
CA ILE A 159 7.21 -9.08 -19.19
C ILE A 159 8.62 -9.69 -19.07
N LEU A 160 9.17 -9.76 -17.85
CA LEU A 160 10.50 -10.31 -17.62
C LEU A 160 10.65 -11.75 -18.14
N LYS A 161 9.60 -12.56 -18.00
CA LYS A 161 9.60 -13.93 -18.53
C LYS A 161 9.51 -13.98 -20.05
N GLN A 162 8.73 -13.09 -20.66
CA GLN A 162 8.65 -12.98 -22.11
C GLN A 162 10.02 -12.55 -22.70
N GLU A 163 10.67 -11.55 -22.10
CA GLU A 163 12.01 -11.10 -22.50
C GLU A 163 13.03 -12.25 -22.44
N THR A 164 12.99 -13.05 -21.37
CA THR A 164 13.91 -14.19 -21.20
C THR A 164 13.66 -15.29 -22.22
N SER A 165 12.41 -15.56 -22.56
CA SER A 165 12.03 -16.59 -23.53
C SER A 165 12.47 -16.23 -24.96
N THR A 166 12.37 -14.97 -25.35
CA THR A 166 12.79 -14.51 -26.68
C THR A 166 14.32 -14.62 -26.86
N VAL A 167 15.10 -14.22 -25.84
CA VAL A 167 16.58 -14.33 -25.89
C VAL A 167 17.04 -15.78 -26.07
N VAL A 168 16.37 -16.74 -25.41
CA VAL A 168 16.71 -18.17 -25.54
C VAL A 168 16.39 -18.70 -26.95
N SER A 169 15.28 -18.27 -27.56
CA SER A 169 14.91 -18.69 -28.91
C SER A 169 15.89 -18.17 -29.96
N ASP A 170 16.35 -16.92 -29.86
CA ASP A 170 17.29 -16.32 -30.81
C ASP A 170 18.69 -16.95 -30.70
N SER A 171 19.14 -17.28 -29.49
CA SER A 171 20.45 -17.96 -29.31
C SER A 171 20.46 -19.39 -29.89
N ALA A 172 19.31 -20.07 -29.88
CA ALA A 172 19.20 -21.42 -30.47
C ALA A 172 19.28 -21.44 -32.01
N THR A 173 18.99 -20.33 -32.67
CA THR A 173 19.07 -20.22 -34.14
C THR A 173 20.51 -20.01 -34.65
N TRP A 174 21.42 -19.45 -33.87
CA TRP A 174 22.81 -19.20 -34.24
C TRP A 174 23.72 -20.42 -34.16
N THR A 175 23.31 -21.52 -33.52
CA THR A 175 24.10 -22.74 -33.38
C THR A 175 23.86 -23.78 -34.48
N LYS A 176 23.07 -23.48 -35.50
CA LYS A 176 22.69 -24.40 -36.61
C LYS A 176 23.30 -24.05 -37.97
N ASN A 177 24.30 -23.18 -38.05
CA ASN A 177 25.04 -22.89 -39.30
C ASN A 177 26.50 -23.30 -39.20
#